data_16e1edc6e9a7f6091ccfdd8e28ca8ca1
#
_entry.id   16e1edc6e9a7f6091ccfdd8e28ca8ca1
#
_cell.length_a   1.000
_cell.length_b   1.000
_cell.length_c   1.000
_cell.angle_alpha   90.00
_cell.angle_beta   90.00
_cell.angle_gamma   90.00
#
_symmetry.space_group_name_H-M   'P 1'
#
loop_
_entity.id
_entity.type
_entity.pdbx_description
1 polymer ?
#
loop_
_entity_poly.entity_id
_entity_poly.type
_entity_poly.pdbx_seq_one_letter_code
_entity_poly.pdbx_strand_id
1 'polypeptide(L)'
;GKMTLAQWQAVIDVNLTGVFLCGREAAERMIKLGQGGVIINISSISRAGNAGQSNYSAAKAGVAAMATTWAKELARFGIRAGAIAPGFIKTDILSGMPSEMLAKMTAPVPLKRLGLAEESAQTAVFIVENDFFTGRCIDVDGGLRL
;
A
#
# COMPACT_ATOMS: atom_id res chain seq x y z
N GLY A 1 20.89 13.25 4.85
CA GLY A 1 21.52 13.63 3.74
C GLY A 1 22.40 12.70 2.91
N LYS A 2 22.35 11.36 3.09
CA LYS A 2 23.17 10.45 2.25
C LYS A 2 22.42 9.90 1.02
N MET A 3 21.10 10.05 0.96
CA MET A 3 20.32 9.59 -0.19
C MET A 3 20.61 10.47 -1.41
N THR A 4 21.02 9.87 -2.53
CA THR A 4 21.26 10.58 -3.78
C THR A 4 19.94 10.83 -4.51
N LEU A 5 19.94 11.81 -5.43
CA LEU A 5 18.78 12.05 -6.30
C LEU A 5 18.44 10.81 -7.14
N ALA A 6 19.44 10.07 -7.61
CA ALA A 6 19.23 8.84 -8.36
C ALA A 6 18.53 7.77 -7.52
N GLN A 7 18.92 7.60 -6.25
CA GLN A 7 18.27 6.68 -5.32
C GLN A 7 16.82 7.10 -5.02
N TRP A 8 16.62 8.40 -4.82
CA TRP A 8 15.28 8.96 -4.68
C TRP A 8 14.42 8.64 -5.89
N GLN A 9 14.90 9.01 -7.07
CA GLN A 9 14.14 8.89 -8.31
C GLN A 9 13.81 7.43 -8.68
N ALA A 10 14.74 6.51 -8.45
CA ALA A 10 14.53 5.09 -8.73
C ALA A 10 13.32 4.53 -7.97
N VAL A 11 13.16 4.89 -6.70
CA VAL A 11 12.03 4.44 -5.88
C VAL A 11 10.74 5.16 -6.29
N ILE A 12 10.81 6.46 -6.55
CA ILE A 12 9.64 7.23 -7.01
C ILE A 12 9.11 6.70 -8.33
N ASP A 13 9.98 6.39 -9.28
CA ASP A 13 9.58 5.88 -10.60
C ASP A 13 8.80 4.57 -10.51
N VAL A 14 9.25 3.64 -9.68
CA VAL A 14 8.60 2.33 -9.52
C VAL A 14 7.38 2.41 -8.60
N ASN A 15 7.55 2.99 -7.41
CA ASN A 15 6.55 2.88 -6.35
C ASN A 15 5.46 3.96 -6.40
N LEU A 16 5.69 5.06 -7.08
CA LEU A 16 4.71 6.14 -7.21
C LEU A 16 4.27 6.34 -8.66
N THR A 17 5.20 6.70 -9.54
CA THR A 17 4.89 6.95 -10.97
C THR A 17 4.29 5.70 -11.61
N GLY A 18 4.84 4.52 -11.35
CA GLY A 18 4.33 3.26 -11.87
C GLY A 18 2.89 2.98 -11.43
N VAL A 19 2.58 3.24 -10.18
CA VAL A 19 1.21 3.08 -9.65
C VAL A 19 0.25 4.07 -10.32
N PHE A 20 0.68 5.31 -10.51
CA PHE A 20 -0.11 6.31 -11.25
C PHE A 20 -0.42 5.85 -12.66
N LEU A 21 0.58 5.38 -13.40
CA LEU A 21 0.41 4.94 -14.79
C LEU A 21 -0.55 3.75 -14.89
N CYS A 22 -0.40 2.75 -14.03
CA CYS A 22 -1.29 1.59 -14.00
C CYS A 22 -2.71 1.98 -13.62
N GLY A 23 -2.87 2.85 -12.61
CA GLY A 23 -4.18 3.30 -12.16
C GLY A 23 -4.90 4.12 -13.22
N ARG A 24 -4.19 5.01 -13.92
CA ARG A 24 -4.73 5.78 -15.04
C ARG A 24 -5.26 4.89 -16.14
N GLU A 25 -4.46 3.92 -16.58
CA GLU A 25 -4.84 2.98 -17.63
C GLU A 25 -6.03 2.11 -17.20
N ALA A 26 -6.02 1.63 -15.98
CA ALA A 26 -7.13 0.85 -15.44
C ALA A 26 -8.43 1.67 -15.41
N ALA A 27 -8.36 2.91 -14.93
CA ALA A 27 -9.53 3.80 -14.87
C ALA A 27 -10.10 4.06 -16.27
N GLU A 28 -9.25 4.36 -17.25
CA GLU A 28 -9.70 4.58 -18.63
C GLU A 28 -10.44 3.36 -19.19
N ARG A 29 -9.92 2.16 -18.95
CA ARG A 29 -10.55 0.91 -19.40
C ARG A 29 -11.88 0.65 -18.71
N MET A 30 -11.93 0.85 -17.40
CA MET A 30 -13.17 0.69 -16.63
C MET A 30 -14.25 1.68 -17.06
N ILE A 31 -13.87 2.94 -17.35
CA ILE A 31 -14.81 3.95 -17.84
C ILE A 31 -15.37 3.54 -19.21
N LYS A 32 -14.51 3.07 -20.12
CA LYS A 32 -14.95 2.61 -21.45
C LYS A 32 -15.88 1.41 -21.38
N LEU A 33 -15.62 0.47 -20.47
CA LEU A 33 -16.49 -0.68 -20.26
C LEU A 33 -17.83 -0.33 -19.63
N GLY A 34 -17.89 0.76 -18.84
CA GLY A 34 -19.14 1.25 -18.26
C GLY A 34 -19.75 0.36 -17.17
N GLN A 35 -18.97 -0.53 -16.56
CA GLN A 35 -19.44 -1.51 -15.57
C GLN A 35 -18.97 -1.17 -14.15
N GLY A 36 -18.37 0.00 -13.94
CA GLY A 36 -17.76 0.34 -12.67
C GLY A 36 -16.47 -0.44 -12.43
N GLY A 37 -16.07 -0.56 -11.19
CA GLY A 37 -14.87 -1.31 -10.81
C GLY A 37 -14.28 -0.85 -9.48
N VAL A 38 -13.13 -1.40 -9.15
CA VAL A 38 -12.38 -1.04 -7.96
C VAL A 38 -10.88 -1.04 -8.25
N ILE A 39 -10.18 -0.04 -7.71
CA ILE A 39 -8.73 0.08 -7.77
C ILE A 39 -8.20 0.02 -6.33
N ILE A 40 -7.23 -0.87 -6.09
CA ILE A 40 -6.61 -1.02 -4.77
C ILE A 40 -5.12 -0.75 -4.91
N ASN A 41 -4.64 0.31 -4.25
CA ASN A 41 -3.22 0.63 -4.19
C ASN A 41 -2.59 -0.02 -2.95
N ILE A 42 -1.40 -0.57 -3.11
CA ILE A 42 -0.65 -1.12 -1.98
C ILE A 42 0.32 -0.05 -1.46
N SER A 43 0.02 0.44 -0.29
CA SER A 43 0.83 1.38 0.47
C SER A 43 1.74 0.63 1.46
N SER A 44 2.04 1.23 2.59
CA SER A 44 2.90 0.65 3.63
C SER A 44 2.71 1.42 4.94
N ILE A 45 3.00 0.78 6.06
CA ILE A 45 3.14 1.49 7.34
C ILE A 45 4.17 2.63 7.26
N SER A 46 5.15 2.51 6.34
CA SER A 46 6.16 3.55 6.11
C SER A 46 5.57 4.85 5.57
N ARG A 47 4.32 4.87 5.11
CA ARG A 47 3.65 6.08 4.63
C ARG A 47 3.55 7.20 5.66
N ALA A 48 3.60 6.84 6.94
CA ALA A 48 3.59 7.82 8.03
C ALA A 48 4.99 8.35 8.38
N GLY A 49 6.03 7.82 7.73
CA GLY A 49 7.43 8.17 7.94
C GLY A 49 8.21 7.02 8.53
N ASN A 50 9.37 6.76 7.96
CA ASN A 50 10.33 5.79 8.47
C ASN A 50 11.75 6.32 8.23
N ALA A 51 12.55 6.33 9.27
CA ALA A 51 13.93 6.85 9.19
C ALA A 51 14.71 6.12 8.08
N GLY A 52 15.42 6.89 7.24
CA GLY A 52 16.20 6.36 6.13
C GLY A 52 15.39 6.04 4.86
N GLN A 53 14.08 6.22 4.88
CA GLN A 53 13.19 5.88 3.76
C GLN A 53 12.44 7.09 3.21
N SER A 54 13.09 8.24 3.06
CA SER A 54 12.43 9.44 2.52
C SER A 54 11.76 9.17 1.17
N ASN A 55 12.43 8.44 0.28
CA ASN A 55 11.90 8.07 -1.04
C ASN A 55 10.71 7.09 -0.92
N TYR A 56 10.89 6.01 -0.20
CA TYR A 56 9.87 4.95 -0.06
C TYR A 56 8.64 5.47 0.71
N SER A 57 8.86 6.18 1.81
CA SER A 57 7.77 6.75 2.60
C SER A 57 6.96 7.77 1.80
N ALA A 58 7.64 8.66 1.04
CA ALA A 58 6.97 9.62 0.17
C ALA A 58 6.15 8.92 -0.91
N ALA A 59 6.70 7.88 -1.55
CA ALA A 59 6.00 7.11 -2.57
C ALA A 59 4.76 6.41 -1.99
N LYS A 60 4.92 5.75 -0.85
CA LYS A 60 3.81 5.01 -0.21
C LYS A 60 2.73 5.92 0.38
N ALA A 61 3.10 7.10 0.86
CA ALA A 61 2.12 8.14 1.20
C ALA A 61 1.39 8.64 -0.04
N GLY A 62 2.11 8.84 -1.14
CA GLY A 62 1.55 9.27 -2.42
C GLY A 62 0.53 8.30 -2.99
N VAL A 63 0.80 6.99 -2.95
CA VAL A 63 -0.16 6.00 -3.49
C VAL A 63 -1.42 5.91 -2.63
N ALA A 64 -1.33 6.12 -1.33
CA ALA A 64 -2.50 6.22 -0.46
C ALA A 64 -3.32 7.48 -0.77
N ALA A 65 -2.66 8.62 -0.96
CA ALA A 65 -3.32 9.88 -1.32
C ALA A 65 -3.99 9.79 -2.70
N MET A 66 -3.35 9.13 -3.68
CA MET A 66 -3.95 8.93 -5.01
C MET A 66 -5.25 8.13 -4.92
N ALA A 67 -5.30 7.09 -4.09
CA ALA A 67 -6.53 6.30 -3.90
C ALA A 67 -7.68 7.19 -3.40
N THR A 68 -7.42 8.08 -2.46
CA THR A 68 -8.41 9.03 -1.95
C THR A 68 -8.86 10.01 -3.03
N THR A 69 -7.93 10.52 -3.84
CA THR A 69 -8.23 11.42 -4.95
C THR A 69 -9.09 10.71 -6.00
N TRP A 70 -8.68 9.52 -6.42
CA TRP A 70 -9.40 8.73 -7.42
C TRP A 70 -10.80 8.33 -6.96
N ALA A 71 -10.97 8.04 -5.68
CA ALA A 71 -12.29 7.77 -5.12
C ALA A 71 -13.27 8.91 -5.37
N LYS A 72 -12.79 10.15 -5.24
CA LYS A 72 -13.61 11.35 -5.49
C LYS A 72 -13.86 11.59 -6.98
N GLU A 73 -12.84 11.42 -7.80
CA GLU A 73 -12.92 11.69 -9.24
C GLU A 73 -13.71 10.63 -10.01
N LEU A 74 -13.58 9.36 -9.60
CA LEU A 74 -14.09 8.22 -10.36
C LEU A 74 -15.45 7.71 -9.86
N ALA A 75 -15.93 8.21 -8.74
CA ALA A 75 -17.23 7.80 -8.17
C ALA A 75 -18.38 7.92 -9.18
N ARG A 76 -18.39 8.99 -9.98
CA ARG A 76 -19.41 9.20 -11.01
C ARG A 76 -19.45 8.12 -12.09
N PHE A 77 -18.39 7.35 -12.22
CA PHE A 77 -18.31 6.19 -13.14
C PHE A 77 -18.58 4.86 -12.44
N GLY A 78 -18.96 4.88 -11.16
CA GLY A 78 -19.15 3.67 -10.38
C GLY A 78 -17.83 2.96 -10.02
N ILE A 79 -16.71 3.67 -10.06
CA ILE A 79 -15.40 3.12 -9.75
C ILE A 79 -15.01 3.55 -8.33
N ARG A 80 -14.67 2.58 -7.50
CA ARG A 80 -14.18 2.79 -6.14
C ARG A 80 -12.64 2.70 -6.13
N ALA A 81 -12.02 3.34 -5.16
CA ALA A 81 -10.57 3.28 -4.99
C ALA A 81 -10.22 3.25 -3.50
N GLY A 82 -9.27 2.41 -3.15
CA GLY A 82 -8.77 2.30 -1.78
C GLY A 82 -7.31 1.91 -1.75
N ALA A 83 -6.77 1.85 -0.56
CA ALA A 83 -5.39 1.43 -0.34
C ALA A 83 -5.29 0.51 0.86
N ILE A 84 -4.26 -0.32 0.86
CA ILE A 84 -3.90 -1.19 1.98
C ILE A 84 -2.47 -0.84 2.38
N ALA A 85 -2.24 -0.65 3.67
CA ALA A 85 -0.93 -0.37 4.24
C ALA A 85 -0.51 -1.55 5.13
N PRO A 86 0.18 -2.56 4.57
CA PRO A 86 0.69 -3.68 5.35
C PRO A 86 1.83 -3.24 6.26
N GLY A 87 1.95 -3.92 7.41
CA GLY A 87 3.12 -3.87 8.26
C GLY A 87 4.18 -4.86 7.82
N PHE A 88 4.86 -5.47 8.77
CA PHE A 88 5.84 -6.52 8.49
C PHE A 88 5.14 -7.84 8.19
N ILE A 89 5.25 -8.28 6.96
CA ILE A 89 4.57 -9.47 6.44
C ILE A 89 5.61 -10.58 6.21
N LYS A 90 5.26 -11.80 6.60
CA LYS A 90 6.08 -12.98 6.36
C LYS A 90 6.17 -13.25 4.86
N THR A 91 7.39 -13.16 4.33
CA THR A 91 7.72 -13.43 2.92
C THR A 91 8.80 -14.49 2.87
N ASP A 92 9.04 -15.07 1.69
CA ASP A 92 10.10 -16.07 1.49
C ASP A 92 11.49 -15.52 1.85
N ILE A 93 11.71 -14.21 1.64
CA ILE A 93 12.96 -13.54 2.01
C ILE A 93 13.15 -13.58 3.53
N LEU A 94 12.08 -13.40 4.30
CA LEU A 94 12.12 -13.38 5.76
C LEU A 94 12.16 -14.79 6.37
N SER A 95 11.72 -15.82 5.65
CA SER A 95 11.70 -17.21 6.15
C SER A 95 13.09 -17.77 6.44
N GLY A 96 14.13 -17.24 5.77
CA GLY A 96 15.53 -17.60 6.03
C GLY A 96 16.23 -16.72 7.07
N MET A 97 15.52 -15.78 7.69
CA MET A 97 16.09 -14.84 8.66
C MET A 97 16.40 -15.56 9.99
N PRO A 98 17.57 -15.29 10.60
CA PRO A 98 17.88 -15.82 11.94
C PRO A 98 16.81 -15.41 12.96
N SER A 99 16.51 -16.31 13.89
CA SER A 99 15.47 -16.09 14.91
C SER A 99 15.69 -14.85 15.76
N GLU A 100 16.94 -14.48 16.04
CA GLU A 100 17.28 -13.26 16.79
C GLU A 100 16.89 -11.99 16.02
N MET A 101 17.13 -11.94 14.72
CA MET A 101 16.74 -10.81 13.86
C MET A 101 15.23 -10.72 13.75
N LEU A 102 14.58 -11.87 13.63
CA LEU A 102 13.12 -11.94 13.57
C LEU A 102 12.49 -11.44 14.88
N ALA A 103 13.06 -11.81 16.04
CA ALA A 103 12.63 -11.34 17.34
C ALA A 103 12.77 -9.81 17.47
N LYS A 104 13.88 -9.23 17.00
CA LYS A 104 14.08 -7.78 16.97
C LYS A 104 13.07 -7.08 16.06
N MET A 105 12.76 -7.67 14.93
CA MET A 105 11.81 -7.11 13.96
C MET A 105 10.39 -7.10 14.51
N THR A 106 10.01 -8.14 15.23
CA THR A 106 8.65 -8.29 15.78
C THR A 106 8.47 -7.67 17.16
N ALA A 107 9.55 -7.35 17.87
CA ALA A 107 9.48 -6.77 19.21
C ALA A 107 8.60 -5.50 19.30
N PRO A 108 8.68 -4.54 18.35
CA PRO A 108 7.83 -3.34 18.38
C PRO A 108 6.40 -3.60 17.90
N VAL A 109 6.11 -4.76 17.34
CA VAL A 109 4.76 -5.11 16.90
C VAL A 109 3.91 -5.50 18.11
N PRO A 110 2.81 -4.81 18.40
CA PRO A 110 1.95 -5.18 19.55
C PRO A 110 1.51 -6.64 19.54
N LEU A 111 1.15 -7.20 18.38
CA LEU A 111 0.76 -8.61 18.27
C LEU A 111 1.94 -9.58 18.26
N LYS A 112 3.19 -9.08 18.35
CA LYS A 112 4.43 -9.87 18.50
C LYS A 112 4.68 -10.94 17.44
N ARG A 113 4.23 -10.70 16.22
CA ARG A 113 4.46 -11.59 15.09
C ARG A 113 4.47 -10.82 13.78
N LEU A 114 4.96 -11.45 12.73
CA LEU A 114 4.76 -10.98 11.37
C LEU A 114 3.30 -11.26 10.95
N GLY A 115 2.77 -10.40 10.09
CA GLY A 115 1.51 -10.68 9.42
C GLY A 115 1.69 -11.77 8.36
N LEU A 116 0.59 -12.43 8.01
CA LEU A 116 0.56 -13.39 6.91
C LEU A 116 0.09 -12.70 5.63
N ALA A 117 0.58 -13.14 4.48
CA ALA A 117 0.15 -12.63 3.18
C ALA A 117 -1.38 -12.74 3.01
N GLU A 118 -1.97 -13.82 3.51
CA GLU A 118 -3.41 -14.08 3.50
C GLU A 118 -4.19 -13.02 4.27
N GLU A 119 -3.63 -12.44 5.31
CA GLU A 119 -4.29 -11.38 6.09
C GLU A 119 -4.40 -10.08 5.29
N SER A 120 -3.38 -9.76 4.49
CA SER A 120 -3.46 -8.65 3.53
C SER A 120 -4.43 -8.96 2.38
N ALA A 121 -4.44 -10.19 1.90
CA ALA A 121 -5.36 -10.64 0.85
C ALA A 121 -6.82 -10.58 1.31
N GLN A 122 -7.12 -10.96 2.55
CA GLN A 122 -8.46 -10.82 3.14
C GLN A 122 -8.93 -9.36 3.14
N THR A 123 -8.02 -8.43 3.38
CA THR A 123 -8.34 -7.00 3.34
C THR A 123 -8.70 -6.55 1.92
N ALA A 124 -7.99 -7.04 0.91
CA ALA A 124 -8.34 -6.77 -0.49
C ALA A 124 -9.72 -7.32 -0.84
N VAL A 125 -10.04 -8.53 -0.41
CA VAL A 125 -11.37 -9.14 -0.61
C VAL A 125 -12.45 -8.30 0.07
N PHE A 126 -12.22 -7.83 1.29
CA PHE A 126 -13.15 -6.92 1.98
C PHE A 126 -13.43 -5.67 1.15
N ILE A 127 -12.39 -5.03 0.59
CA ILE A 127 -12.56 -3.83 -0.24
C ILE A 127 -13.38 -4.16 -1.49
N VAL A 128 -13.09 -5.28 -2.15
CA VAL A 128 -13.82 -5.70 -3.37
C VAL A 128 -15.30 -5.94 -3.06
N GLU A 129 -15.61 -6.62 -1.97
CA GLU A 129 -16.97 -7.04 -1.62
C GLU A 129 -17.81 -5.95 -0.96
N ASN A 130 -17.19 -4.92 -0.39
CA ASN A 130 -17.91 -3.86 0.30
C ASN A 130 -18.11 -2.65 -0.61
N ASP A 131 -19.27 -2.57 -1.24
CA ASP A 131 -19.60 -1.53 -2.22
C ASP A 131 -19.66 -0.12 -1.65
N PHE A 132 -19.68 0.02 -0.32
CA PHE A 132 -19.69 1.34 0.32
C PHE A 132 -18.31 1.80 0.76
N PHE A 133 -17.29 0.96 0.60
CA PHE A 133 -15.90 1.31 0.93
C PHE A 133 -15.24 2.02 -0.26
N THR A 134 -14.76 3.23 -0.05
CA THR A 134 -13.93 3.96 -1.02
C THR A 134 -13.18 5.11 -0.33
N GLY A 135 -12.02 5.48 -0.88
CA GLY A 135 -11.29 6.68 -0.46
C GLY A 135 -10.52 6.54 0.85
N ARG A 136 -10.28 5.35 1.34
CA ARG A 136 -9.56 5.11 2.60
C ARG A 136 -8.41 4.15 2.42
N CYS A 137 -7.43 4.25 3.31
CA CYS A 137 -6.33 3.32 3.44
C CYS A 137 -6.52 2.49 4.72
N ILE A 138 -6.50 1.18 4.58
CA ILE A 138 -6.63 0.26 5.71
C ILE A 138 -5.24 -0.20 6.15
N ASP A 139 -4.89 0.05 7.40
CA ASP A 139 -3.67 -0.45 8.01
C ASP A 139 -3.87 -1.90 8.47
N VAL A 140 -2.92 -2.79 8.07
CA VAL A 140 -2.91 -4.21 8.48
C VAL A 140 -1.49 -4.52 8.97
N ASP A 141 -1.22 -4.23 10.24
CA ASP A 141 0.15 -4.08 10.73
C ASP A 141 0.40 -4.66 12.14
N GLY A 142 -0.58 -5.35 12.72
CA GLY A 142 -0.45 -5.87 14.09
C GLY A 142 -0.35 -4.79 15.15
N GLY A 143 -0.72 -3.55 14.83
CA GLY A 143 -0.65 -2.39 15.72
C GLY A 143 0.66 -1.61 15.66
N LEU A 144 1.59 -2.01 14.78
CA LEU A 144 2.90 -1.34 14.65
C LEU A 144 2.74 0.10 14.14
N ARG A 145 3.48 1.00 14.78
CA ARG A 145 3.72 2.38 14.31
C ARG A 145 5.23 2.61 14.24
N LEU A 146 5.70 3.18 13.16
CA LEU A 146 7.12 3.50 12.95
C LEU A 146 7.48 4.88 13.49
#